data_0b47046765732c38a74a03cb16082a19
#
_entry.id   0b47046765732c38a74a03cb16082a19
#
_cell.length_a   1.000
_cell.length_b   1.000
_cell.length_c   1.000
_cell.angle_alpha   90.00
_cell.angle_beta   90.00
_cell.angle_gamma   90.00
#
_symmetry.space_group_name_H-M   'P 1'
#
loop_
_entity.id
_entity.type
_entity.pdbx_description
1 polymer ?
#
loop_
_entity_poly.entity_id
_entity_poly.type
_entity_poly.pdbx_seq_one_letter_code
_entity_poly.pdbx_strand_id
1 'polypeptide(L)'
;MSIVWTDTVKQIAGVELHLTRGGSGPAVLVLHHDIGSVDRLPFYDALAEKFDVLIPHHPGWGKSQRPPWLRSPRDIAAIYAWLLADLEVSGVSLIGLGFGGWIAAEMASLAPRDYAALVLVGAAGIKPDEGEYIADQAIVSYIDYPKSGFHDEAAFARIYGGVSTDQLEAWDIAREMSFRTAWKPYMYSQTLPHLLGGVRAPALIVWGDDDRIVPLSAGRAYARALPGAAMTVVPDCGHFAEMEKPDALAKLAIDFLSRK
;
A
#
# COMPACT_ATOMS: atom_id res chain seq x y z
N MET A 1 3.32 24.91 10.37
CA MET A 1 2.60 24.40 11.56
C MET A 1 2.98 22.94 11.71
N SER A 2 3.20 22.46 12.94
CA SER A 2 3.44 21.01 13.15
C SER A 2 2.13 20.26 12.86
N ILE A 3 2.23 19.17 12.06
CA ILE A 3 1.09 18.30 11.80
C ILE A 3 0.70 17.58 13.09
N VAL A 4 -0.58 17.63 13.43
CA VAL A 4 -1.12 16.87 14.55
C VAL A 4 -1.64 15.54 14.02
N TRP A 5 -1.03 14.46 14.48
CA TRP A 5 -1.47 13.10 14.20
C TRP A 5 -2.30 12.55 15.37
N THR A 6 -3.38 11.87 15.06
CA THR A 6 -4.26 11.21 16.03
C THR A 6 -4.36 9.72 15.73
N ASP A 7 -4.31 8.91 16.78
CA ASP A 7 -4.53 7.48 16.70
C ASP A 7 -5.89 7.13 17.30
N THR A 8 -6.69 6.39 16.57
CA THR A 8 -8.02 5.95 16.98
C THR A 8 -8.24 4.47 16.67
N VAL A 9 -9.19 3.85 17.38
CA VAL A 9 -9.64 2.48 17.08
C VAL A 9 -11.08 2.56 16.59
N LYS A 10 -11.35 1.94 15.43
CA LYS A 10 -12.67 1.85 14.81
C LYS A 10 -13.18 0.42 14.83
N GLN A 11 -14.45 0.23 15.13
CA GLN A 11 -15.12 -1.06 15.08
C GLN A 11 -15.79 -1.24 13.71
N ILE A 12 -15.15 -1.98 12.81
CA ILE A 12 -15.64 -2.21 11.45
C ILE A 12 -15.72 -3.70 11.16
N ALA A 13 -16.84 -4.19 10.69
CA ALA A 13 -17.09 -5.61 10.41
C ALA A 13 -16.81 -6.55 11.59
N GLY A 14 -17.00 -6.05 12.84
CA GLY A 14 -16.67 -6.79 14.07
C GLY A 14 -15.17 -6.88 14.36
N VAL A 15 -14.35 -6.00 13.75
CA VAL A 15 -12.89 -5.96 13.88
C VAL A 15 -12.46 -4.61 14.43
N GLU A 16 -11.55 -4.61 15.40
CA GLU A 16 -10.86 -3.41 15.85
C GLU A 16 -9.79 -3.00 14.84
N LEU A 17 -10.01 -1.88 14.16
CA LEU A 17 -9.05 -1.28 13.23
C LEU A 17 -8.35 -0.10 13.89
N HIS A 18 -7.05 -0.14 13.94
CA HIS A 18 -6.21 0.99 14.32
C HIS A 18 -6.08 1.94 13.12
N LEU A 19 -6.41 3.21 13.33
CA LEU A 19 -6.35 4.26 12.32
C LEU A 19 -5.53 5.43 12.83
N THR A 20 -4.46 5.78 12.12
CA THR A 20 -3.73 7.02 12.28
C THR A 20 -4.27 8.04 11.28
N ARG A 21 -4.56 9.27 11.72
CA ARG A 21 -5.08 10.36 10.88
C ARG A 21 -4.37 11.66 11.17
N GLY A 22 -4.02 12.42 10.14
CA GLY A 22 -3.35 13.72 10.27
C GLY A 22 -3.52 14.61 9.06
N GLY A 23 -3.28 15.90 9.26
CA GLY A 23 -3.45 16.90 8.21
C GLY A 23 -4.90 17.40 8.07
N SER A 24 -5.17 18.08 6.95
CA SER A 24 -6.51 18.59 6.60
C SER A 24 -6.59 18.86 5.10
N GLY A 25 -7.80 18.79 4.54
CA GLY A 25 -8.02 19.01 3.09
C GLY A 25 -8.74 17.81 2.47
N PRO A 26 -8.56 17.58 1.14
CA PRO A 26 -9.10 16.39 0.49
C PRO A 26 -8.56 15.10 1.13
N ALA A 27 -9.43 14.10 1.28
CA ALA A 27 -9.05 12.88 1.95
C ALA A 27 -8.16 11.97 1.09
N VAL A 28 -7.14 11.40 1.71
CA VAL A 28 -6.23 10.41 1.12
C VAL A 28 -6.13 9.20 2.04
N LEU A 29 -6.50 8.04 1.55
CA LEU A 29 -6.30 6.76 2.24
C LEU A 29 -4.98 6.15 1.79
N VAL A 30 -4.04 5.96 2.72
CA VAL A 30 -2.74 5.32 2.45
C VAL A 30 -2.75 3.91 3.00
N LEU A 31 -2.56 2.92 2.13
CA LEU A 31 -2.58 1.49 2.42
C LEU A 31 -1.16 0.94 2.36
N HIS A 32 -0.71 0.35 3.45
CA HIS A 32 0.69 -0.04 3.66
C HIS A 32 1.07 -1.37 2.99
N HIS A 33 2.36 -1.69 3.00
CA HIS A 33 2.95 -2.93 2.53
C HIS A 33 2.54 -4.17 3.35
N ASP A 34 2.83 -5.32 2.82
CA ASP A 34 2.69 -6.64 3.47
C ASP A 34 3.54 -6.80 4.73
N ILE A 35 4.66 -6.09 4.85
CA ILE A 35 5.49 -6.06 6.06
C ILE A 35 4.93 -5.17 7.20
N GLY A 36 3.79 -4.55 6.99
CA GLY A 36 3.18 -3.61 7.93
C GLY A 36 3.47 -2.14 7.62
N SER A 37 3.11 -1.26 8.54
CA SER A 37 3.32 0.19 8.44
C SER A 37 4.35 0.65 9.46
N VAL A 38 5.19 1.60 9.07
CA VAL A 38 5.96 2.41 10.02
C VAL A 38 5.06 3.56 10.48
N ASP A 39 4.93 3.75 11.78
CA ASP A 39 3.97 4.71 12.37
C ASP A 39 4.18 6.16 11.89
N ARG A 40 5.41 6.55 11.58
CA ARG A 40 5.76 7.90 11.11
C ARG A 40 6.83 7.83 10.03
N LEU A 41 6.53 8.44 8.91
CA LEU A 41 7.45 8.58 7.78
C LEU A 41 7.41 10.03 7.27
N PRO A 42 8.52 10.59 6.80
CA PRO A 42 8.54 11.89 6.14
C PRO A 42 7.55 12.00 4.97
N PHE A 43 7.33 10.89 4.27
CA PHE A 43 6.32 10.78 3.21
C PHE A 43 4.91 11.12 3.71
N TYR A 44 4.50 10.58 4.88
CA TYR A 44 3.17 10.85 5.45
C TYR A 44 3.05 12.31 5.90
N ASP A 45 4.10 12.86 6.51
CA ASP A 45 4.11 14.26 6.94
C ASP A 45 3.97 15.20 5.74
N ALA A 46 4.69 14.94 4.65
CA ALA A 46 4.58 15.73 3.42
C ALA A 46 3.17 15.69 2.79
N LEU A 47 2.52 14.52 2.80
CA LEU A 47 1.12 14.40 2.36
C LEU A 47 0.18 15.19 3.27
N ALA A 48 0.36 15.11 4.59
CA ALA A 48 -0.50 15.74 5.58
C ALA A 48 -0.41 17.28 5.60
N GLU A 49 0.58 17.85 4.92
CA GLU A 49 0.62 19.31 4.67
C GLU A 49 -0.49 19.78 3.70
N LYS A 50 -1.06 18.90 2.90
CA LYS A 50 -2.01 19.21 1.83
C LYS A 50 -3.32 18.44 1.92
N PHE A 51 -3.31 17.30 2.58
CA PHE A 51 -4.40 16.34 2.58
C PHE A 51 -4.79 15.94 4.00
N ASP A 52 -6.01 15.46 4.16
CA ASP A 52 -6.47 14.71 5.31
C ASP A 52 -6.07 13.24 5.12
N VAL A 53 -4.97 12.84 5.73
CA VAL A 53 -4.32 11.54 5.50
C VAL A 53 -4.82 10.50 6.51
N LEU A 54 -5.35 9.39 5.99
CA LEU A 54 -5.84 8.25 6.75
C LEU A 54 -4.90 7.05 6.51
N ILE A 55 -4.31 6.52 7.57
CA ILE A 55 -3.38 5.39 7.52
C ILE A 55 -3.89 4.29 8.47
N PRO A 56 -4.75 3.37 8.00
CA PRO A 56 -5.16 2.23 8.82
C PRO A 56 -4.06 1.17 8.83
N HIS A 57 -3.90 0.47 9.95
CA HIS A 57 -3.24 -0.82 9.94
C HIS A 57 -4.18 -1.86 9.33
N HIS A 58 -3.69 -2.67 8.39
CA HIS A 58 -4.52 -3.72 7.80
C HIS A 58 -5.04 -4.68 8.88
N PRO A 59 -6.26 -5.22 8.72
CA PRO A 59 -6.79 -6.20 9.66
C PRO A 59 -5.85 -7.40 9.83
N GLY A 60 -5.33 -7.59 11.05
CA GLY A 60 -4.35 -8.61 11.36
C GLY A 60 -2.88 -8.18 11.27
N TRP A 61 -2.59 -6.94 10.86
CA TRP A 61 -1.25 -6.35 10.91
C TRP A 61 -1.15 -5.31 12.02
N GLY A 62 0.05 -5.19 12.56
CA GLY A 62 0.38 -4.15 13.54
C GLY A 62 -0.59 -4.13 14.72
N LYS A 63 -1.25 -2.98 14.92
CA LYS A 63 -2.16 -2.75 16.06
C LYS A 63 -3.62 -3.16 15.79
N SER A 64 -3.96 -3.57 14.56
CA SER A 64 -5.32 -3.96 14.20
C SER A 64 -5.60 -5.42 14.57
N GLN A 65 -6.82 -5.67 15.05
CA GLN A 65 -7.27 -7.00 15.41
C GLN A 65 -7.26 -7.95 14.19
N ARG A 66 -6.91 -9.21 14.43
CA ARG A 66 -6.90 -10.28 13.44
C ARG A 66 -8.27 -10.96 13.35
N PRO A 67 -9.04 -10.74 12.27
CA PRO A 67 -10.31 -11.44 12.10
C PRO A 67 -10.10 -12.89 11.62
N PRO A 68 -10.77 -13.89 12.23
CA PRO A 68 -10.58 -15.30 11.89
C PRO A 68 -11.10 -15.65 10.49
N TRP A 69 -12.01 -14.85 9.95
CA TRP A 69 -12.67 -15.07 8.65
C TRP A 69 -11.97 -14.42 7.46
N LEU A 70 -10.99 -13.52 7.66
CA LEU A 70 -10.29 -12.80 6.60
C LEU A 70 -9.48 -13.78 5.71
N ARG A 71 -9.64 -13.70 4.39
CA ARG A 71 -9.01 -14.63 3.43
C ARG A 71 -8.44 -13.99 2.17
N SER A 72 -8.73 -12.72 1.89
CA SER A 72 -8.29 -12.11 0.65
C SER A 72 -8.07 -10.59 0.77
N PRO A 73 -7.26 -9.98 -0.13
CA PRO A 73 -7.16 -8.53 -0.24
C PRO A 73 -8.51 -7.86 -0.56
N ARG A 74 -9.40 -8.56 -1.25
CA ARG A 74 -10.76 -8.09 -1.53
C ARG A 74 -11.61 -7.97 -0.26
N ASP A 75 -11.44 -8.87 0.71
CA ASP A 75 -12.12 -8.74 2.01
C ASP A 75 -11.64 -7.48 2.75
N ILE A 76 -10.33 -7.19 2.67
CA ILE A 76 -9.75 -5.96 3.25
C ILE A 76 -10.28 -4.73 2.52
N ALA A 77 -10.39 -4.77 1.19
CA ALA A 77 -10.97 -3.70 0.40
C ALA A 77 -12.42 -3.38 0.81
N ALA A 78 -13.23 -4.42 1.07
CA ALA A 78 -14.60 -4.25 1.57
C ALA A 78 -14.64 -3.63 2.98
N ILE A 79 -13.74 -4.04 3.88
CA ILE A 79 -13.61 -3.45 5.22
C ILE A 79 -13.27 -1.95 5.11
N TYR A 80 -12.37 -1.57 4.21
CA TYR A 80 -12.01 -0.16 4.03
C TYR A 80 -13.09 0.68 3.36
N ALA A 81 -13.85 0.12 2.44
CA ALA A 81 -15.04 0.80 1.92
C ALA A 81 -16.05 1.09 3.06
N TRP A 82 -16.24 0.15 3.98
CA TRP A 82 -17.07 0.37 5.17
C TRP A 82 -16.45 1.40 6.13
N LEU A 83 -15.13 1.34 6.38
CA LEU A 83 -14.43 2.34 7.20
C LEU A 83 -14.63 3.77 6.66
N LEU A 84 -14.51 3.97 5.35
CA LEU A 84 -14.72 5.29 4.74
C LEU A 84 -16.16 5.76 4.88
N ALA A 85 -17.13 4.86 4.78
CA ALA A 85 -18.54 5.17 5.03
C ALA A 85 -18.81 5.53 6.50
N ASP A 86 -18.23 4.80 7.47
CA ASP A 86 -18.32 5.10 8.91
C ASP A 86 -17.72 6.46 9.27
N LEU A 87 -16.65 6.83 8.56
CA LEU A 87 -15.99 8.13 8.72
C LEU A 87 -16.71 9.28 7.98
N GLU A 88 -17.77 8.97 7.22
CA GLU A 88 -18.49 9.92 6.35
C GLU A 88 -17.57 10.66 5.37
N VAL A 89 -16.52 9.97 4.89
CA VAL A 89 -15.53 10.55 3.96
C VAL A 89 -15.83 10.09 2.54
N SER A 90 -15.94 11.06 1.61
CA SER A 90 -16.22 10.82 0.19
C SER A 90 -15.17 11.49 -0.72
N GLY A 91 -15.11 11.08 -1.99
CA GLY A 91 -14.15 11.63 -2.94
C GLY A 91 -12.69 11.37 -2.54
N VAL A 92 -12.45 10.22 -1.91
CA VAL A 92 -11.15 9.83 -1.37
C VAL A 92 -10.19 9.47 -2.49
N SER A 93 -8.95 9.95 -2.42
CA SER A 93 -7.86 9.42 -3.23
C SER A 93 -7.20 8.22 -2.51
N LEU A 94 -6.82 7.21 -3.27
CA LEU A 94 -6.16 6.03 -2.76
C LEU A 94 -4.67 6.07 -3.08
N ILE A 95 -3.81 5.84 -2.09
CA ILE A 95 -2.39 5.55 -2.27
C ILE A 95 -2.16 4.14 -1.73
N GLY A 96 -1.77 3.21 -2.59
CA GLY A 96 -1.48 1.85 -2.19
C GLY A 96 -0.01 1.50 -2.40
N LEU A 97 0.65 1.05 -1.33
CA LEU A 97 2.06 0.67 -1.26
C LEU A 97 2.18 -0.86 -1.25
N GLY A 98 2.85 -1.47 -2.19
CA GLY A 98 3.03 -2.92 -2.28
C GLY A 98 1.72 -3.71 -2.21
N PHE A 99 1.53 -4.48 -1.16
CA PHE A 99 0.29 -5.21 -0.88
C PHE A 99 -0.93 -4.28 -0.73
N GLY A 100 -0.74 -3.11 -0.10
CA GLY A 100 -1.76 -2.05 -0.04
C GLY A 100 -2.15 -1.53 -1.42
N GLY A 101 -1.24 -1.60 -2.40
CA GLY A 101 -1.52 -1.30 -3.80
C GLY A 101 -2.52 -2.27 -4.43
N TRP A 102 -2.40 -3.56 -4.12
CA TRP A 102 -3.40 -4.55 -4.52
C TRP A 102 -4.77 -4.26 -3.88
N ILE A 103 -4.79 -3.96 -2.58
CA ILE A 103 -6.05 -3.62 -1.89
C ILE A 103 -6.68 -2.36 -2.51
N ALA A 104 -5.90 -1.31 -2.78
CA ALA A 104 -6.39 -0.09 -3.43
C ALA A 104 -6.97 -0.37 -4.83
N ALA A 105 -6.32 -1.24 -5.59
CA ALA A 105 -6.80 -1.66 -6.91
C ALA A 105 -8.11 -2.47 -6.82
N GLU A 106 -8.26 -3.36 -5.82
CA GLU A 106 -9.52 -4.05 -5.53
C GLU A 106 -10.62 -3.04 -5.16
N MET A 107 -10.35 -2.07 -4.26
CA MET A 107 -11.30 -1.01 -3.91
C MET A 107 -11.77 -0.26 -5.16
N ALA A 108 -10.84 0.21 -5.99
CA ALA A 108 -11.15 0.91 -7.23
C ALA A 108 -11.95 0.07 -8.24
N SER A 109 -11.70 -1.25 -8.30
CA SER A 109 -12.45 -2.16 -9.16
C SER A 109 -13.88 -2.43 -8.68
N LEU A 110 -14.09 -2.45 -7.35
CA LEU A 110 -15.41 -2.66 -6.73
C LEU A 110 -16.30 -1.42 -6.81
N ALA A 111 -15.71 -0.23 -6.76
CA ALA A 111 -16.42 1.06 -6.80
C ALA A 111 -15.76 2.01 -7.84
N PRO A 112 -15.93 1.74 -9.15
CA PRO A 112 -15.12 2.35 -10.21
C PRO A 112 -15.23 3.87 -10.35
N ARG A 113 -16.23 4.51 -9.72
CA ARG A 113 -16.53 5.95 -9.83
C ARG A 113 -16.41 6.71 -8.51
N ASP A 114 -16.11 6.04 -7.40
CA ASP A 114 -16.24 6.62 -6.07
C ASP A 114 -14.93 7.25 -5.57
N TYR A 115 -13.80 6.92 -6.21
CA TYR A 115 -12.49 7.43 -5.82
C TYR A 115 -12.04 8.58 -6.72
N ALA A 116 -11.44 9.62 -6.10
CA ALA A 116 -10.96 10.79 -6.81
C ALA A 116 -9.71 10.51 -7.64
N ALA A 117 -8.79 9.70 -7.13
CA ALA A 117 -7.57 9.28 -7.82
C ALA A 117 -7.01 7.98 -7.22
N LEU A 118 -6.13 7.32 -7.97
CA LEU A 118 -5.45 6.09 -7.55
C LEU A 118 -3.94 6.22 -7.79
N VAL A 119 -3.14 6.06 -6.75
CA VAL A 119 -1.67 5.98 -6.85
C VAL A 119 -1.23 4.60 -6.38
N LEU A 120 -0.57 3.85 -7.24
CA LEU A 120 -0.05 2.51 -6.96
C LEU A 120 1.47 2.54 -6.96
N VAL A 121 2.09 2.16 -5.85
CA VAL A 121 3.55 2.19 -5.66
C VAL A 121 4.04 0.77 -5.41
N GLY A 122 4.84 0.20 -6.32
CA GLY A 122 5.36 -1.17 -6.20
C GLY A 122 4.26 -2.23 -6.00
N ALA A 123 3.06 -2.03 -6.57
CA ALA A 123 1.86 -2.77 -6.20
C ALA A 123 1.93 -4.26 -6.55
N ALA A 124 1.68 -5.14 -5.58
CA ALA A 124 1.35 -6.54 -5.82
C ALA A 124 -0.04 -6.68 -6.50
N GLY A 125 -0.53 -7.87 -6.74
CA GLY A 125 -1.89 -8.12 -7.23
C GLY A 125 -2.01 -8.43 -8.72
N ILE A 126 -1.00 -8.14 -9.53
CA ILE A 126 -0.90 -8.57 -10.94
C ILE A 126 0.31 -9.50 -11.11
N LYS A 127 0.11 -10.58 -11.87
CA LYS A 127 1.19 -11.51 -12.19
C LYS A 127 2.24 -10.81 -13.06
N PRO A 128 3.53 -10.87 -12.70
CA PRO A 128 4.63 -10.40 -13.56
C PRO A 128 4.70 -11.13 -14.90
N ASP A 129 5.53 -10.63 -15.81
CA ASP A 129 5.80 -11.29 -17.08
C ASP A 129 6.44 -12.69 -16.87
N GLU A 130 6.37 -13.54 -17.89
CA GLU A 130 6.89 -14.91 -17.81
C GLU A 130 8.40 -14.92 -17.50
N GLY A 131 8.79 -15.74 -16.54
CA GLY A 131 10.17 -15.83 -16.05
C GLY A 131 10.50 -14.87 -14.90
N GLU A 132 9.62 -13.92 -14.58
CA GLU A 132 9.75 -13.05 -13.41
C GLU A 132 8.81 -13.50 -12.29
N TYR A 133 9.21 -13.27 -11.03
CA TYR A 133 8.48 -13.74 -9.86
C TYR A 133 8.42 -12.66 -8.78
N ILE A 134 7.29 -12.57 -8.08
CA ILE A 134 7.19 -11.81 -6.83
C ILE A 134 8.01 -12.55 -5.78
N ALA A 135 8.82 -11.83 -5.01
CA ALA A 135 9.68 -12.41 -3.99
C ALA A 135 8.87 -13.24 -2.98
N ASP A 136 9.28 -14.50 -2.80
CA ASP A 136 8.51 -15.45 -2.01
C ASP A 136 8.96 -15.43 -0.54
N GLN A 137 8.09 -14.94 0.33
CA GLN A 137 8.31 -14.90 1.78
C GLN A 137 8.43 -16.28 2.43
N ALA A 138 8.11 -17.37 1.73
CA ALA A 138 8.34 -18.71 2.23
C ALA A 138 9.79 -19.18 2.02
N ILE A 139 10.47 -18.62 1.02
CA ILE A 139 11.85 -18.96 0.65
C ILE A 139 12.83 -17.97 1.28
N VAL A 140 12.50 -16.68 1.27
CA VAL A 140 13.29 -15.61 1.88
C VAL A 140 12.90 -15.49 3.36
N SER A 141 13.87 -15.34 4.25
CA SER A 141 13.59 -15.17 5.67
C SER A 141 12.80 -13.88 5.93
N TYR A 142 12.00 -13.86 7.00
CA TYR A 142 11.23 -12.67 7.39
C TYR A 142 12.11 -11.48 7.82
N ILE A 143 13.42 -11.67 7.96
CA ILE A 143 14.41 -10.62 8.19
C ILE A 143 14.98 -10.13 6.86
N ASP A 144 15.34 -11.05 5.97
CA ASP A 144 15.98 -10.73 4.70
C ASP A 144 14.98 -10.17 3.68
N TYR A 145 13.71 -10.56 3.78
CA TYR A 145 12.68 -10.07 2.87
C TYR A 145 12.49 -8.55 2.92
N PRO A 146 12.27 -7.91 4.08
CA PRO A 146 12.20 -6.45 4.15
C PRO A 146 13.51 -5.79 3.69
N LYS A 147 14.67 -6.33 4.07
CA LYS A 147 15.96 -5.80 3.66
C LYS A 147 16.17 -5.85 2.15
N SER A 148 15.76 -6.94 1.50
CA SER A 148 15.90 -7.09 0.04
C SER A 148 15.06 -6.11 -0.77
N GLY A 149 13.99 -5.57 -0.18
CA GLY A 149 13.14 -4.56 -0.80
C GLY A 149 13.74 -3.16 -0.86
N PHE A 150 14.88 -2.91 -0.23
CA PHE A 150 15.61 -1.66 -0.34
C PHE A 150 16.70 -1.76 -1.42
N HIS A 151 16.84 -0.73 -2.24
CA HIS A 151 17.99 -0.56 -3.12
C HIS A 151 19.24 -0.24 -2.31
N ASP A 152 19.13 0.70 -1.36
CA ASP A 152 20.20 1.17 -0.49
C ASP A 152 20.08 0.57 0.93
N GLU A 153 21.05 -0.28 1.31
CA GLU A 153 21.11 -0.84 2.66
C GLU A 153 21.23 0.23 3.76
N ALA A 154 21.78 1.40 3.46
CA ALA A 154 21.83 2.50 4.41
C ALA A 154 20.44 3.10 4.66
N ALA A 155 19.56 3.08 3.68
CA ALA A 155 18.16 3.47 3.87
C ALA A 155 17.43 2.50 4.81
N PHE A 156 17.61 1.20 4.64
CA PHE A 156 17.09 0.21 5.58
C PHE A 156 17.59 0.46 7.01
N ALA A 157 18.89 0.70 7.17
CA ALA A 157 19.49 0.97 8.47
C ALA A 157 18.98 2.27 9.11
N ARG A 158 18.65 3.29 8.32
CA ARG A 158 18.06 4.55 8.84
C ARG A 158 16.65 4.34 9.38
N ILE A 159 15.85 3.48 8.75
CA ILE A 159 14.47 3.23 9.15
C ILE A 159 14.39 2.27 10.33
N TYR A 160 15.10 1.15 10.26
CA TYR A 160 14.96 0.07 11.23
C TYR A 160 16.13 -0.04 12.22
N GLY A 161 17.30 0.57 11.93
CA GLY A 161 18.50 0.52 12.78
C GLY A 161 18.90 -0.93 13.09
N GLY A 162 19.10 -1.21 14.37
CA GLY A 162 19.15 -2.58 14.87
C GLY A 162 17.71 -3.08 15.05
N VAL A 163 17.33 -4.08 14.24
CA VAL A 163 15.96 -4.64 14.26
C VAL A 163 15.64 -5.19 15.66
N SER A 164 14.59 -4.65 16.30
CA SER A 164 14.16 -5.07 17.64
C SER A 164 13.40 -6.41 17.58
N THR A 165 13.28 -7.08 18.73
CA THR A 165 12.46 -8.29 18.86
C THR A 165 11.01 -8.04 18.47
N ASP A 166 10.44 -6.90 18.86
CA ASP A 166 9.06 -6.51 18.55
C ASP A 166 8.88 -6.33 17.04
N GLN A 167 9.89 -5.78 16.35
CA GLN A 167 9.86 -5.64 14.89
C GLN A 167 9.95 -6.99 14.19
N LEU A 168 10.76 -7.92 14.71
CA LEU A 168 10.85 -9.29 14.19
C LEU A 168 9.52 -10.03 14.33
N GLU A 169 8.87 -9.92 15.49
CA GLU A 169 7.55 -10.49 15.74
C GLU A 169 6.50 -9.87 14.80
N ALA A 170 6.52 -8.54 14.61
CA ALA A 170 5.60 -7.85 13.70
C ALA A 170 5.76 -8.34 12.26
N TRP A 171 6.99 -8.57 11.78
CA TRP A 171 7.22 -9.12 10.43
C TRP A 171 6.81 -10.59 10.29
N ASP A 172 6.97 -11.41 11.33
CA ASP A 172 6.51 -12.80 11.30
C ASP A 172 4.98 -12.90 11.26
N ILE A 173 4.28 -12.07 12.05
CA ILE A 173 2.81 -11.93 11.98
C ILE A 173 2.37 -11.43 10.60
N ALA A 174 3.05 -10.43 10.07
CA ALA A 174 2.76 -9.85 8.76
C ALA A 174 2.92 -10.90 7.64
N ARG A 175 3.98 -11.73 7.70
CA ARG A 175 4.19 -12.87 6.80
C ARG A 175 3.07 -13.90 6.88
N GLU A 176 2.64 -14.27 8.09
CA GLU A 176 1.52 -15.18 8.27
C GLU A 176 0.23 -14.63 7.64
N MET A 177 -0.03 -13.34 7.83
CA MET A 177 -1.20 -12.69 7.25
C MET A 177 -1.14 -12.60 5.72
N SER A 178 0.04 -12.38 5.16
CA SER A 178 0.27 -12.41 3.70
C SER A 178 -0.05 -13.79 3.14
N PHE A 179 0.43 -14.87 3.78
CA PHE A 179 0.09 -16.24 3.38
C PHE A 179 -1.38 -16.54 3.52
N ARG A 180 -2.02 -16.06 4.58
CA ARG A 180 -3.44 -16.28 4.82
C ARG A 180 -4.34 -15.63 3.77
N THR A 181 -3.93 -14.48 3.24
CA THR A 181 -4.76 -13.66 2.34
C THR A 181 -4.35 -13.71 0.88
N ALA A 182 -3.10 -14.05 0.58
CA ALA A 182 -2.52 -13.93 -0.76
C ALA A 182 -1.63 -15.12 -1.17
N TRP A 183 -1.85 -16.32 -0.61
CA TRP A 183 -1.04 -17.50 -0.90
C TRP A 183 -1.33 -18.15 -2.24
N LYS A 184 -2.59 -18.19 -2.70
CA LYS A 184 -2.95 -18.98 -3.88
C LYS A 184 -3.95 -18.26 -4.78
N PRO A 185 -3.47 -17.71 -5.91
CA PRO A 185 -2.06 -17.63 -6.34
C PRO A 185 -1.26 -16.68 -5.45
N TYR A 186 0.06 -16.89 -5.39
CA TYR A 186 0.91 -16.12 -4.49
C TYR A 186 1.06 -14.68 -4.95
N MET A 187 0.59 -13.74 -4.12
CA MET A 187 0.71 -12.29 -4.24
C MET A 187 0.12 -11.67 -5.54
N TYR A 188 -0.77 -12.39 -6.26
CA TYR A 188 -1.51 -11.81 -7.37
C TYR A 188 -2.93 -12.38 -7.50
N SER A 189 -3.80 -11.65 -8.19
CA SER A 189 -5.17 -12.04 -8.54
C SER A 189 -5.27 -12.43 -10.02
N GLN A 190 -5.96 -13.53 -10.30
CA GLN A 190 -6.27 -13.92 -11.69
C GLN A 190 -7.39 -13.06 -12.29
N THR A 191 -8.23 -12.46 -11.46
CA THR A 191 -9.41 -11.72 -11.90
C THR A 191 -9.20 -10.20 -11.95
N LEU A 192 -8.37 -9.64 -11.06
CA LEU A 192 -8.17 -8.20 -10.95
C LEU A 192 -7.78 -7.53 -12.28
N PRO A 193 -6.83 -8.05 -13.08
CA PRO A 193 -6.45 -7.40 -14.35
C PRO A 193 -7.63 -7.18 -15.32
N HIS A 194 -8.61 -8.08 -15.30
CA HIS A 194 -9.80 -7.99 -16.15
C HIS A 194 -10.81 -6.94 -15.65
N LEU A 195 -10.77 -6.60 -14.36
CA LEU A 195 -11.70 -5.66 -13.74
C LEU A 195 -11.19 -4.21 -13.78
N LEU A 196 -9.89 -4.01 -13.86
CA LEU A 196 -9.26 -2.68 -13.82
C LEU A 196 -9.67 -1.79 -15.00
N GLY A 197 -10.04 -2.34 -16.14
CA GLY A 197 -10.60 -1.60 -17.29
C GLY A 197 -11.88 -0.84 -16.98
N GLY A 198 -12.59 -1.18 -15.89
CA GLY A 198 -13.77 -0.46 -15.39
C GLY A 198 -13.45 0.79 -14.56
N VAL A 199 -12.26 0.91 -14.01
CA VAL A 199 -11.85 2.03 -13.13
C VAL A 199 -11.90 3.34 -13.89
N ARG A 200 -12.48 4.38 -13.28
CA ARG A 200 -12.61 5.73 -13.85
C ARG A 200 -11.76 6.77 -13.15
N ALA A 201 -11.26 6.47 -11.95
CA ALA A 201 -10.34 7.32 -11.26
C ALA A 201 -9.04 7.48 -12.07
N PRO A 202 -8.51 8.71 -12.24
CA PRO A 202 -7.17 8.90 -12.76
C PRO A 202 -6.17 8.06 -11.98
N ALA A 203 -5.23 7.41 -12.67
CA ALA A 203 -4.28 6.52 -12.02
C ALA A 203 -2.82 6.91 -12.31
N LEU A 204 -1.98 6.85 -11.28
CA LEU A 204 -0.52 6.98 -11.35
C LEU A 204 0.12 5.69 -10.83
N ILE A 205 0.98 5.11 -11.64
CA ILE A 205 1.78 3.93 -11.29
C ILE A 205 3.21 4.41 -11.02
N VAL A 206 3.72 4.12 -9.82
CA VAL A 206 5.09 4.48 -9.42
C VAL A 206 5.85 3.20 -9.09
N TRP A 207 7.07 3.08 -9.58
CA TRP A 207 7.89 1.89 -9.35
C TRP A 207 9.35 2.25 -9.15
N GLY A 208 10.04 1.56 -8.25
CA GLY A 208 11.49 1.60 -8.17
C GLY A 208 12.11 0.84 -9.33
N ASP A 209 13.23 1.31 -9.89
CA ASP A 209 13.92 0.61 -10.97
C ASP A 209 14.66 -0.65 -10.50
N ASP A 210 14.93 -0.76 -9.19
CA ASP A 210 15.52 -1.92 -8.52
C ASP A 210 14.55 -2.58 -7.52
N ASP A 211 13.24 -2.62 -7.86
CA ASP A 211 12.26 -3.35 -7.05
C ASP A 211 12.49 -4.86 -7.15
N ARG A 212 13.07 -5.43 -6.08
CA ARG A 212 13.41 -6.85 -5.97
C ARG A 212 12.30 -7.67 -5.31
N ILE A 213 11.19 -7.05 -4.93
CA ILE A 213 10.01 -7.71 -4.33
C ILE A 213 8.95 -7.95 -5.41
N VAL A 214 8.51 -6.89 -6.09
CA VAL A 214 7.52 -6.98 -7.17
C VAL A 214 8.15 -6.46 -8.46
N PRO A 215 8.40 -7.33 -9.46
CA PRO A 215 9.04 -6.92 -10.70
C PRO A 215 8.35 -5.77 -11.42
N LEU A 216 9.12 -4.91 -12.06
CA LEU A 216 8.66 -3.74 -12.82
C LEU A 216 7.63 -4.11 -13.91
N SER A 217 7.66 -5.34 -14.42
CA SER A 217 6.68 -5.84 -15.40
C SER A 217 5.24 -5.85 -14.85
N ALA A 218 5.06 -6.10 -13.54
CA ALA A 218 3.77 -5.98 -12.89
C ALA A 218 3.25 -4.54 -12.92
N GLY A 219 4.12 -3.54 -12.71
CA GLY A 219 3.77 -2.12 -12.85
C GLY A 219 3.34 -1.77 -14.29
N ARG A 220 4.06 -2.28 -15.28
CA ARG A 220 3.67 -2.13 -16.69
C ARG A 220 2.34 -2.81 -17.00
N ALA A 221 2.04 -3.94 -16.36
CA ALA A 221 0.75 -4.62 -16.50
C ALA A 221 -0.38 -3.81 -15.87
N TYR A 222 -0.18 -3.18 -14.71
CA TYR A 222 -1.13 -2.21 -14.15
C TYR A 222 -1.38 -1.04 -15.09
N ALA A 223 -0.33 -0.43 -15.64
CA ALA A 223 -0.44 0.68 -16.57
C ALA A 223 -1.20 0.32 -17.85
N ARG A 224 -1.07 -0.93 -18.33
CA ARG A 224 -1.86 -1.42 -19.47
C ARG A 224 -3.33 -1.69 -19.11
N ALA A 225 -3.61 -2.12 -17.88
CA ALA A 225 -4.95 -2.53 -17.46
C ALA A 225 -5.83 -1.34 -17.03
N LEU A 226 -5.23 -0.28 -16.49
CA LEU A 226 -5.92 0.93 -16.00
C LEU A 226 -6.05 1.96 -17.13
N PRO A 227 -7.27 2.40 -17.48
CA PRO A 227 -7.48 3.36 -18.56
C PRO A 227 -6.77 4.70 -18.30
N GLY A 228 -5.89 5.12 -19.21
CA GLY A 228 -5.21 6.40 -19.13
C GLY A 228 -4.21 6.54 -17.99
N ALA A 229 -3.78 5.46 -17.37
CA ALA A 229 -2.81 5.49 -16.29
C ALA A 229 -1.47 6.08 -16.75
N ALA A 230 -0.95 7.03 -15.96
CA ALA A 230 0.44 7.48 -16.08
C ALA A 230 1.37 6.53 -15.32
N MET A 231 2.60 6.36 -15.81
CA MET A 231 3.61 5.55 -15.12
C MET A 231 4.91 6.32 -14.98
N THR A 232 5.53 6.23 -13.81
CA THR A 232 6.84 6.80 -13.49
C THR A 232 7.70 5.75 -12.82
N VAL A 233 8.95 5.63 -13.27
CA VAL A 233 9.97 4.79 -12.64
C VAL A 233 10.91 5.70 -11.86
N VAL A 234 11.16 5.38 -10.59
CA VAL A 234 12.05 6.13 -9.70
C VAL A 234 13.43 5.46 -9.74
N PRO A 235 14.48 6.18 -10.17
CA PRO A 235 15.81 5.62 -10.24
C PRO A 235 16.43 5.38 -8.86
N ASP A 236 17.33 4.39 -8.78
CA ASP A 236 18.05 4.00 -7.57
C ASP A 236 17.09 3.79 -6.40
N CYS A 237 15.96 3.11 -6.61
CA CYS A 237 14.91 2.90 -5.65
C CYS A 237 14.42 1.45 -5.68
N GLY A 238 14.24 0.87 -4.51
CA GLY A 238 13.66 -0.47 -4.33
C GLY A 238 12.14 -0.44 -4.22
N HIS A 239 11.62 -1.43 -3.50
CA HIS A 239 10.18 -1.63 -3.29
C HIS A 239 9.54 -0.59 -2.36
N PHE A 240 10.30 -0.13 -1.36
CA PHE A 240 9.82 0.75 -0.29
C PHE A 240 10.12 2.22 -0.60
N ALA A 241 9.57 2.72 -1.70
CA ALA A 241 9.87 4.07 -2.20
C ALA A 241 9.51 5.19 -1.20
N GLU A 242 8.49 4.99 -0.36
CA GLU A 242 8.08 5.92 0.71
C GLU A 242 9.12 6.02 1.83
N MET A 243 9.98 5.01 1.98
CA MET A 243 11.05 4.96 2.97
C MET A 243 12.40 5.38 2.37
N GLU A 244 12.68 4.98 1.12
CA GLU A 244 13.96 5.26 0.45
C GLU A 244 14.01 6.65 -0.19
N LYS A 245 12.94 7.05 -0.83
CA LYS A 245 12.83 8.29 -1.62
C LYS A 245 11.59 9.10 -1.22
N PRO A 246 11.38 9.37 0.10
CA PRO A 246 10.14 9.99 0.61
C PRO A 246 9.80 11.30 -0.09
N ASP A 247 10.77 12.17 -0.31
CA ASP A 247 10.54 13.48 -0.93
C ASP A 247 10.15 13.34 -2.42
N ALA A 248 10.81 12.45 -3.14
CA ALA A 248 10.51 12.21 -4.55
C ALA A 248 9.11 11.60 -4.72
N LEU A 249 8.76 10.59 -3.90
CA LEU A 249 7.44 9.97 -3.93
C LEU A 249 6.35 10.96 -3.49
N ALA A 250 6.58 11.73 -2.41
CA ALA A 250 5.64 12.73 -1.95
C ALA A 250 5.36 13.77 -3.04
N LYS A 251 6.40 14.28 -3.71
CA LYS A 251 6.25 15.21 -4.82
C LYS A 251 5.40 14.62 -5.95
N LEU A 252 5.68 13.40 -6.39
CA LEU A 252 4.92 12.71 -7.44
C LEU A 252 3.45 12.56 -7.06
N ALA A 253 3.18 12.09 -5.84
CA ALA A 253 1.82 11.88 -5.34
C ALA A 253 1.07 13.21 -5.19
N ILE A 254 1.66 14.22 -4.56
CA ILE A 254 1.04 15.54 -4.37
C ILE A 254 0.76 16.22 -5.70
N ASP A 255 1.74 16.24 -6.62
CA ASP A 255 1.57 16.83 -7.94
C ASP A 255 0.44 16.16 -8.74
N PHE A 256 0.29 14.84 -8.59
CA PHE A 256 -0.76 14.07 -9.25
C PHE A 256 -2.14 14.31 -8.62
N LEU A 257 -2.24 14.20 -7.29
CA LEU A 257 -3.50 14.33 -6.55
C LEU A 257 -4.05 15.77 -6.54
N SER A 258 -3.21 16.77 -6.75
CA SER A 258 -3.61 18.18 -6.79
C SER A 258 -4.07 18.65 -8.18
N ARG A 259 -4.02 17.81 -9.20
CA ARG A 259 -4.52 18.14 -10.54
C ARG A 259 -6.06 18.21 -10.50
N LYS A 260 -6.59 19.36 -10.89
CA LYS A 260 -8.04 19.59 -11.02
C LYS A 260 -8.57 19.05 -12.35
#